data_f0a1b5f0afdbdb3ed6e6f19faa70f4b0
#
_entry.id   f0a1b5f0afdbdb3ed6e6f19faa70f4b0
#
_cell.length_a   1.000
_cell.length_b   1.000
_cell.length_c   1.000
_cell.angle_alpha   90.00
_cell.angle_beta   90.00
_cell.angle_gamma   90.00
#
_symmetry.space_group_name_H-M   'P 1'
#
loop_
_entity.id
_entity.type
_entity.pdbx_description
1 polymer ?
#
loop_
_entity_poly.entity_id
_entity_poly.type
_entity_poly.pdbx_seq_one_letter_code
_entity_poly.pdbx_strand_id
1 'polypeptide(L)'
;LRGLFPISHPAVACSGIECYPYRLIFKGVIVAVHLLIVDALNLIRRIHAVQGSPCVETCQHALDQLIMHSQPTHAVAVFDDENRSSGWRHQRLPDYKAGRPPMPEELHDEMPALRAAFEQRGVPCWSTSGNEADDLAATLAV
;
A
#
# COMPACT_ATOMS: atom_id res chain seq x y z
N LEU A 1 -12.67 8.88 -5.15
CA LEU A 1 -11.39 8.73 -5.88
C LEU A 1 -10.67 10.06 -6.15
N ARG A 2 -11.00 11.13 -5.42
CA ARG A 2 -10.22 12.36 -5.43
C ARG A 2 -8.89 12.10 -4.72
N GLY A 3 -7.78 12.17 -5.45
CA GLY A 3 -6.43 11.97 -4.91
C GLY A 3 -5.65 10.78 -5.50
N LEU A 4 -6.28 9.98 -6.38
CA LEU A 4 -5.56 8.97 -7.16
C LEU A 4 -5.14 9.57 -8.50
N PHE A 5 -3.83 9.66 -8.74
CA PHE A 5 -3.29 10.15 -10.00
C PHE A 5 -3.06 8.98 -10.96
N PRO A 6 -3.40 9.17 -12.26
CA PRO A 6 -3.13 8.15 -13.27
C PRO A 6 -1.62 7.97 -13.46
N ILE A 7 -1.17 6.73 -13.51
CA ILE A 7 0.20 6.37 -13.85
C ILE A 7 0.23 6.01 -15.34
N SER A 8 0.94 6.78 -16.14
CA SER A 8 1.04 6.56 -17.58
C SER A 8 2.24 5.67 -17.93
N HIS A 9 1.98 4.43 -18.34
CA HIS A 9 2.98 3.50 -18.90
C HIS A 9 2.40 2.59 -19.99
N PRO A 10 3.22 2.13 -20.94
CA PRO A 10 2.80 1.19 -21.99
C PRO A 10 2.68 -0.25 -21.49
N ALA A 11 1.77 -1.01 -22.10
CA ALA A 11 1.31 -2.32 -21.66
C ALA A 11 2.31 -3.49 -21.89
N VAL A 12 2.55 -4.29 -20.83
CA VAL A 12 3.13 -5.65 -20.90
C VAL A 12 2.43 -6.54 -19.84
N ALA A 13 2.03 -7.73 -20.22
CA ALA A 13 1.29 -8.66 -19.37
C ALA A 13 2.21 -9.47 -18.44
N CYS A 14 1.84 -9.59 -17.15
CA CYS A 14 2.47 -10.51 -16.20
C CYS A 14 1.43 -11.23 -15.31
N SER A 15 1.67 -12.53 -15.11
CA SER A 15 0.83 -13.45 -14.35
C SER A 15 1.19 -13.48 -12.85
N GLY A 16 0.20 -13.42 -11.97
CA GLY A 16 0.35 -13.82 -10.56
C GLY A 16 0.05 -12.80 -9.49
N ILE A 17 -0.43 -11.61 -9.83
CA ILE A 17 -0.99 -10.64 -8.86
C ILE A 17 -2.46 -10.49 -9.23
N GLU A 18 -3.37 -10.69 -8.27
CA GLU A 18 -4.80 -10.48 -8.51
C GLU A 18 -5.08 -9.00 -8.74
N CYS A 19 -5.14 -8.61 -10.00
CA CYS A 19 -5.61 -7.29 -10.41
C CYS A 19 -7.11 -7.37 -10.65
N TYR A 20 -7.89 -6.69 -9.84
CA TYR A 20 -9.35 -6.58 -10.05
C TYR A 20 -9.64 -5.48 -11.07
N PRO A 21 -10.24 -5.81 -12.23
CA PRO A 21 -10.59 -4.80 -13.22
C PRO A 21 -11.89 -4.07 -12.83
N TYR A 22 -11.81 -2.81 -12.52
CA TYR A 22 -13.00 -1.94 -12.40
C TYR A 22 -13.23 -1.22 -13.73
N ARG A 23 -14.47 -1.25 -14.21
CA ARG A 23 -14.90 -0.52 -15.42
C ARG A 23 -15.58 0.78 -15.02
N LEU A 24 -14.94 1.90 -15.28
CA LEU A 24 -15.59 3.22 -15.23
C LEU A 24 -16.03 3.62 -16.65
N ILE A 25 -17.32 3.92 -16.81
CA ILE A 25 -17.85 4.43 -18.08
C ILE A 25 -17.79 5.94 -18.04
N PHE A 26 -16.89 6.54 -18.84
CA PHE A 26 -16.83 7.99 -19.03
C PHE A 26 -17.11 8.31 -20.50
N LYS A 27 -18.19 9.05 -20.78
CA LYS A 27 -18.60 9.50 -22.14
C LYS A 27 -18.62 8.37 -23.19
N GLY A 28 -19.10 7.17 -22.83
CA GLY A 28 -19.21 6.05 -23.77
C GLY A 28 -17.92 5.28 -24.05
N VAL A 29 -16.81 5.63 -23.41
CA VAL A 29 -15.55 4.89 -23.48
C VAL A 29 -15.43 4.02 -22.22
N ILE A 30 -15.32 2.71 -22.40
CA ILE A 30 -15.04 1.78 -21.31
C ILE A 30 -13.55 1.86 -21.02
N VAL A 31 -13.17 2.53 -19.95
CA VAL A 31 -11.80 2.53 -19.46
C VAL A 31 -11.68 1.44 -18.39
N ALA A 32 -10.82 0.43 -18.63
CA ALA A 32 -10.48 -0.54 -17.62
C ALA A 32 -9.59 0.15 -16.57
N VAL A 33 -10.03 0.20 -15.31
CA VAL A 33 -9.25 0.71 -14.19
C VAL A 33 -8.55 -0.46 -13.53
N HIS A 34 -7.23 -0.44 -13.53
CA HIS A 34 -6.39 -1.35 -12.78
C HIS A 34 -5.85 -0.62 -11.56
N LEU A 35 -6.34 -0.97 -10.37
CA LEU A 35 -5.89 -0.39 -9.12
C LEU A 35 -4.88 -1.31 -8.44
N LEU A 36 -3.66 -0.82 -8.25
CA LEU A 36 -2.65 -1.48 -7.42
C LEU A 36 -2.81 -0.98 -5.98
N ILE A 37 -3.13 -1.89 -5.08
CA ILE A 37 -3.18 -1.60 -3.64
C ILE A 37 -1.97 -2.26 -2.99
N VAL A 38 -1.12 -1.46 -2.37
CA VAL A 38 0.11 -1.93 -1.70
C VAL A 38 -0.10 -1.88 -0.19
N ASP A 39 -0.01 -3.02 0.49
CA ASP A 39 0.15 -3.05 1.94
C ASP A 39 1.58 -2.60 2.28
N ALA A 40 1.71 -1.31 2.58
CA ALA A 40 3.00 -0.66 2.71
C ALA A 40 3.82 -1.21 3.88
N LEU A 41 3.20 -1.44 5.04
CA LEU A 41 3.93 -1.95 6.20
C LEU A 41 4.40 -3.39 6.00
N ASN A 42 3.64 -4.22 5.31
CA ASN A 42 4.04 -5.57 4.98
C ASN A 42 5.28 -5.55 4.07
N LEU A 43 5.25 -4.74 3.01
CA LEU A 43 6.38 -4.57 2.10
C LEU A 43 7.62 -4.05 2.83
N ILE A 44 7.48 -2.97 3.58
CA ILE A 44 8.58 -2.32 4.30
C ILE A 44 9.21 -3.26 5.33
N ARG A 45 8.39 -3.95 6.14
CA ARG A 45 8.88 -4.88 7.16
C ARG A 45 9.61 -6.07 6.56
N ARG A 46 9.17 -6.60 5.43
CA ARG A 46 9.87 -7.70 4.74
C ARG A 46 11.24 -7.26 4.25
N ILE A 47 11.34 -6.08 3.66
CA ILE A 47 12.61 -5.53 3.20
C ILE A 47 13.53 -5.24 4.38
N HIS A 48 13.03 -4.59 5.42
CA HIS A 48 13.80 -4.30 6.62
C HIS A 48 14.31 -5.58 7.32
N ALA A 49 13.50 -6.64 7.36
CA ALA A 49 13.92 -7.92 7.94
C ALA A 49 15.12 -8.56 7.23
N VAL A 50 15.29 -8.29 5.93
CA VAL A 50 16.40 -8.84 5.13
C VAL A 50 17.65 -7.97 5.22
N GLN A 51 17.52 -6.66 5.15
CA GLN A 51 18.69 -5.77 5.02
C GLN A 51 18.87 -4.78 6.18
N GLY A 52 17.87 -4.60 7.06
CA GLY A 52 17.89 -3.57 8.10
C GLY A 52 17.68 -2.16 7.55
N SER A 53 18.01 -1.15 8.34
CA SER A 53 17.99 0.26 7.96
C SER A 53 19.36 0.69 7.42
N PRO A 54 19.41 1.65 6.48
CA PRO A 54 18.30 2.28 5.78
C PRO A 54 17.70 1.38 4.69
N CYS A 55 16.38 1.45 4.48
CA CYS A 55 15.69 0.62 3.49
C CYS A 55 14.85 1.42 2.47
N VAL A 56 14.93 2.75 2.49
CA VAL A 56 14.13 3.62 1.62
C VAL A 56 14.34 3.32 0.13
N GLU A 57 15.59 3.23 -0.30
CA GLU A 57 15.93 2.98 -1.73
C GLU A 57 15.43 1.62 -2.19
N THR A 58 15.58 0.59 -1.37
CA THR A 58 15.11 -0.76 -1.69
C THR A 58 13.58 -0.81 -1.75
N CYS A 59 12.89 -0.10 -0.85
CA CYS A 59 11.44 0.03 -0.90
C CYS A 59 10.97 0.77 -2.16
N GLN A 60 11.66 1.82 -2.56
CA GLN A 60 11.40 2.52 -3.84
C GLN A 60 11.56 1.59 -5.02
N HIS A 61 12.66 0.84 -5.07
CA HIS A 61 12.92 -0.11 -6.15
C HIS A 61 11.86 -1.21 -6.19
N ALA A 62 11.47 -1.77 -5.05
CA ALA A 62 10.42 -2.76 -4.96
C ALA A 62 9.07 -2.21 -5.46
N LEU A 63 8.73 -0.98 -5.10
CA LEU A 63 7.52 -0.30 -5.58
C LEU A 63 7.58 -0.08 -7.08
N ASP A 64 8.71 0.38 -7.62
CA ASP A 64 8.91 0.56 -9.07
C ASP A 64 8.73 -0.78 -9.81
N GLN A 65 9.23 -1.89 -9.26
CA GLN A 65 9.04 -3.22 -9.83
C GLN A 65 7.57 -3.66 -9.80
N LEU A 66 6.86 -3.41 -8.70
CA LEU A 66 5.43 -3.71 -8.61
C LEU A 66 4.62 -2.94 -9.65
N ILE A 67 4.91 -1.65 -9.83
CA ILE A 67 4.26 -0.81 -10.84
C ILE A 67 4.60 -1.31 -12.25
N MET A 68 5.85 -1.62 -12.51
CA MET A 68 6.31 -2.11 -13.82
C MET A 68 5.65 -3.44 -14.19
N HIS A 69 5.52 -4.37 -13.24
CA HIS A 69 4.95 -5.68 -13.50
C HIS A 69 3.43 -5.69 -13.60
N SER A 70 2.75 -4.93 -12.73
CA SER A 70 1.28 -4.91 -12.69
C SER A 70 0.67 -3.92 -13.67
N GLN A 71 1.43 -2.91 -14.10
CA GLN A 71 0.99 -1.86 -15.03
C GLN A 71 -0.37 -1.25 -14.64
N PRO A 72 -0.50 -0.75 -13.41
CA PRO A 72 -1.76 -0.21 -12.93
C PRO A 72 -2.07 1.13 -13.58
N THR A 73 -3.35 1.43 -13.72
CA THR A 73 -3.79 2.79 -14.06
C THR A 73 -3.74 3.72 -12.86
N HIS A 74 -3.91 3.15 -11.67
CA HIS A 74 -3.87 3.85 -10.39
C HIS A 74 -3.17 2.98 -9.35
N ALA A 75 -2.48 3.62 -8.41
CA ALA A 75 -1.85 2.93 -7.28
C ALA A 75 -2.10 3.67 -5.98
N VAL A 76 -2.15 2.93 -4.88
CA VAL A 76 -2.27 3.46 -3.52
C VAL A 76 -1.51 2.58 -2.55
N ALA A 77 -0.82 3.18 -1.59
CA ALA A 77 -0.21 2.49 -0.47
C ALA A 77 -1.09 2.66 0.76
N VAL A 78 -1.46 1.56 1.39
CA VAL A 78 -2.28 1.57 2.59
C VAL A 78 -1.42 1.26 3.81
N PHE A 79 -1.66 1.99 4.89
CA PHE A 79 -0.95 1.86 6.15
C PHE A 79 -1.93 1.55 7.28
N ASP A 80 -1.46 0.80 8.27
CA ASP A 80 -2.18 0.64 9.52
C ASP A 80 -2.29 1.99 10.25
N ASP A 81 -3.32 2.12 11.09
CA ASP A 81 -3.40 3.24 12.03
C ASP A 81 -2.19 3.20 12.98
N GLU A 82 -1.60 4.36 13.22
CA GLU A 82 -0.49 4.50 14.19
C GLU A 82 -0.93 4.15 15.61
N ASN A 83 -2.20 4.43 15.94
CA ASN A 83 -2.80 4.08 17.23
C ASN A 83 -3.48 2.71 17.19
N ARG A 84 -2.67 1.64 17.18
CA ARG A 84 -3.13 0.25 17.06
C ARG A 84 -4.10 -0.21 18.16
N SER A 85 -4.07 0.44 19.32
CA SER A 85 -4.94 0.07 20.46
C SER A 85 -6.40 0.48 20.29
N SER A 86 -6.70 1.37 19.35
CA SER A 86 -8.06 1.88 19.10
C SER A 86 -8.85 1.07 18.07
N GLY A 87 -8.22 0.08 17.43
CA GLY A 87 -8.84 -0.71 16.37
C GLY A 87 -10.01 -1.57 16.85
N TRP A 88 -11.04 -1.74 16.01
CA TRP A 88 -12.21 -2.55 16.33
C TRP A 88 -11.88 -4.02 16.65
N ARG A 89 -10.77 -4.54 16.09
CA ARG A 89 -10.29 -5.90 16.39
C ARG A 89 -9.81 -6.03 17.82
N HIS A 90 -9.11 -5.03 18.35
CA HIS A 90 -8.67 -4.99 19.75
C HIS A 90 -9.83 -4.87 20.73
N GLN A 91 -10.90 -4.18 20.33
CA GLN A 91 -12.13 -4.09 21.15
C GLN A 91 -12.83 -5.44 21.27
N ARG A 92 -12.80 -6.26 20.23
CA ARG A 92 -13.42 -7.59 20.22
C ARG A 92 -12.51 -8.70 20.74
N LEU A 93 -11.21 -8.57 20.54
CA LEU A 93 -10.18 -9.53 20.91
C LEU A 93 -9.01 -8.78 21.56
N PRO A 94 -9.02 -8.60 22.90
CA PRO A 94 -7.96 -7.84 23.59
C PRO A 94 -6.55 -8.37 23.34
N ASP A 95 -6.41 -9.69 23.15
CA ASP A 95 -5.12 -10.34 22.86
C ASP A 95 -4.74 -10.34 21.37
N TYR A 96 -5.51 -9.66 20.53
CA TYR A 96 -5.23 -9.60 19.09
C TYR A 96 -3.87 -8.96 18.82
N LYS A 97 -2.99 -9.73 18.17
CA LYS A 97 -1.60 -9.34 17.88
C LYS A 97 -0.74 -8.96 19.10
N ALA A 98 -1.15 -9.32 20.33
CA ALA A 98 -0.40 -9.00 21.56
C ALA A 98 1.03 -9.56 21.56
N GLY A 99 1.28 -10.68 20.89
CA GLY A 99 2.62 -11.30 20.77
C GLY A 99 3.49 -10.75 19.65
N ARG A 100 3.03 -9.74 18.87
CA ARG A 100 3.87 -9.17 17.81
C ARG A 100 4.90 -8.21 18.39
N PRO A 101 6.18 -8.34 18.00
CA PRO A 101 7.19 -7.39 18.41
C PRO A 101 6.82 -5.98 17.91
N PRO A 102 7.14 -4.94 18.67
CA PRO A 102 6.95 -3.55 18.23
C PRO A 102 7.78 -3.29 16.96
N MET A 103 7.43 -2.22 16.27
CA MET A 103 8.23 -1.75 15.14
C MET A 103 9.61 -1.32 15.66
N PRO A 104 10.72 -1.75 15.03
CA PRO A 104 12.05 -1.25 15.36
C PRO A 104 12.09 0.28 15.32
N GLU A 105 12.76 0.90 16.26
CA GLU A 105 12.86 2.37 16.36
C GLU A 105 13.47 2.99 15.10
N GLU A 106 14.53 2.35 14.58
CA GLU A 106 15.16 2.75 13.33
C GLU A 106 14.18 2.81 12.15
N LEU A 107 13.31 1.81 12.05
CA LEU A 107 12.29 1.76 11.02
C LEU A 107 11.20 2.80 11.24
N HIS A 108 10.83 3.03 12.49
CA HIS A 108 9.87 4.08 12.84
C HIS A 108 10.38 5.46 12.41
N ASP A 109 11.67 5.73 12.61
CA ASP A 109 12.31 6.99 12.22
C ASP A 109 12.39 7.17 10.70
N GLU A 110 12.46 6.08 9.95
CA GLU A 110 12.44 6.10 8.48
C GLU A 110 11.04 6.28 7.87
N MET A 111 9.96 6.07 8.62
CA MET A 111 8.60 6.08 8.08
C MET A 111 8.24 7.36 7.32
N PRO A 112 8.58 8.58 7.77
CA PRO A 112 8.29 9.79 7.00
C PRO A 112 8.99 9.81 5.65
N ALA A 113 10.25 9.36 5.59
CA ALA A 113 11.02 9.28 4.35
C ALA A 113 10.45 8.22 3.40
N LEU A 114 9.99 7.08 3.92
CA LEU A 114 9.35 6.02 3.15
C LEU A 114 8.02 6.49 2.55
N ARG A 115 7.18 7.17 3.32
CA ARG A 115 5.94 7.78 2.84
C ARG A 115 6.22 8.79 1.72
N ALA A 116 7.17 9.70 1.93
CA ALA A 116 7.57 10.68 0.93
C ALA A 116 8.09 10.01 -0.36
N ALA A 117 8.86 8.94 -0.23
CA ALA A 117 9.37 8.18 -1.36
C ALA A 117 8.24 7.54 -2.19
N PHE A 118 7.19 7.01 -1.55
CA PHE A 118 6.03 6.46 -2.24
C PHE A 118 5.25 7.55 -2.97
N GLU A 119 5.02 8.68 -2.33
CA GLU A 119 4.33 9.83 -2.93
C GLU A 119 5.09 10.41 -4.12
N GLN A 120 6.41 10.46 -4.07
CA GLN A 120 7.26 10.87 -5.19
C GLN A 120 7.11 9.95 -6.42
N ARG A 121 6.74 8.69 -6.22
CA ARG A 121 6.44 7.73 -7.29
C ARG A 121 4.99 7.83 -7.80
N GLY A 122 4.20 8.79 -7.32
CA GLY A 122 2.80 8.94 -7.66
C GLY A 122 1.89 7.95 -6.94
N VAL A 123 2.36 7.35 -5.84
CA VAL A 123 1.59 6.42 -5.01
C VAL A 123 1.21 7.10 -3.71
N PRO A 124 -0.03 7.61 -3.58
CA PRO A 124 -0.48 8.25 -2.35
C PRO A 124 -0.52 7.25 -1.19
N CYS A 125 -0.21 7.73 0.01
CA CYS A 125 -0.20 6.95 1.24
C CYS A 125 -1.47 7.22 2.05
N TRP A 126 -2.28 6.18 2.28
CA TRP A 126 -3.54 6.29 2.98
C TRP A 126 -3.53 5.49 4.28
N SER A 127 -4.08 6.08 5.32
CA SER A 127 -4.38 5.43 6.60
C SER A 127 -5.69 5.98 7.14
N THR A 128 -6.39 5.21 7.99
CA THR A 128 -7.64 5.63 8.61
C THR A 128 -7.61 5.27 10.08
N SER A 129 -8.09 6.17 10.92
CA SER A 129 -8.16 5.92 12.36
C SER A 129 -9.02 4.69 12.69
N GLY A 130 -8.50 3.83 13.53
CA GLY A 130 -9.17 2.63 14.01
C GLY A 130 -9.20 1.45 13.02
N ASN A 131 -8.62 1.59 11.82
CA ASN A 131 -8.58 0.55 10.80
C ASN A 131 -7.15 0.09 10.49
N GLU A 132 -7.03 -1.15 10.07
CA GLU A 132 -5.79 -1.71 9.56
C GLU A 132 -5.72 -1.53 8.02
N ALA A 133 -4.52 -1.71 7.47
CA ALA A 133 -4.29 -1.67 6.02
C ALA A 133 -5.22 -2.63 5.25
N ASP A 134 -5.47 -3.82 5.81
CA ASP A 134 -6.37 -4.83 5.23
C ASP A 134 -7.82 -4.32 5.10
N ASP A 135 -8.29 -3.53 6.06
CA ASP A 135 -9.64 -2.95 6.02
C ASP A 135 -9.76 -1.92 4.90
N LEU A 136 -8.73 -1.08 4.75
CA LEU A 136 -8.67 -0.11 3.66
C LEU A 136 -8.54 -0.80 2.30
N ALA A 137 -7.69 -1.80 2.19
CA ALA A 137 -7.51 -2.57 0.97
C ALA A 137 -8.82 -3.23 0.55
N ALA A 138 -9.53 -3.88 1.47
CA ALA A 138 -10.84 -4.48 1.22
C ALA A 138 -11.88 -3.45 0.78
N THR A 139 -11.89 -2.28 1.42
CA THR A 139 -12.82 -1.18 1.06
C THR A 139 -12.55 -0.64 -0.34
N LEU A 140 -11.29 -0.52 -0.73
CA LEU A 140 -10.90 -0.04 -2.04
C LEU A 140 -11.12 -1.09 -3.15
N ALA A 141 -11.11 -2.37 -2.79
CA ALA A 141 -11.29 -3.48 -3.73
C ALA A 141 -12.76 -3.76 -4.09
N VAL A 142 -13.71 -3.17 -3.38
CA VAL A 142 -15.18 -3.35 -3.61
C VAL A 142 -15.74 -2.37 -4.68
#